data_0391a0e0f0a849afd10cdeb004d8a4ac
#
_entry.id   0391a0e0f0a849afd10cdeb004d8a4ac
#
_cell.length_a   1.000
_cell.length_b   1.000
_cell.length_c   1.000
_cell.angle_alpha   90.00
_cell.angle_beta   90.00
_cell.angle_gamma   90.00
#
_symmetry.space_group_name_H-M   'P 1'
#
loop_
_entity.id
_entity.type
_entity.pdbx_description
1 polymer ?
#
loop_
_entity_poly.entity_id
_entity_poly.type
_entity_poly.pdbx_seq_one_letter_code
_entity_poly.pdbx_strand_id
1 'polypeptide(L)'
;MDQFILNIIHRPEMVPEYAEKVTGQGKAEDLGRKALLTESLDIFRTQQECAHKNGLKTTIQMTYASLFNDEAVVLAKEHHETYGDEIGLTLLGLPCEQFREKYKTKDFCIWMFSMEDKKAIVRDVFEKFHDCFGFYPQSTGSYYLDAELINFIKAEYPSVKCAVATCWEEGPKAYHTCNNSWYTFMDGGPWAPWIPSKANTHAPAANEAEDSGIVAIPHLSRDLLACYDGNGSNFGTHPQNVLRGMIYDTKTWEYPYLYNLIDQYRSLAKYNDGYAYNMMFVGPGWMNKMGRWEQPYELLLKSYEDGCAYYGRLKKEGRLTDMTMAEFADYYREKKSYTEPECALWRDILYGSDKQLFWYCDPFMRACVNMDQGGAIVDLRPYAAKLEWPVGIGTKHVQDASYPFLIQEKYRAGYFTHYAGEGTVRSAKLCRGEEEIDLCLCRTKAHFSREGKDRVLTLDPVEAVFEDGLTVTVQSVITFTEGSSEIRIDRRILSVSDPTQTVTIREYMVGCYGTTEYTEDMSSLTLGVDAGEQSAVIPYEYKCREAEAPDAARVWCRVPPIKTEVSMRAEGCEAKGFVREGYAFSPMFTLGYEGTLKDKEVFSTWLRLERAD
;
A
#
# COMPACT_ATOMS: atom_id res chain seq x y z
N MET A 1 10.29 13.36 21.42
CA MET A 1 11.35 12.49 20.91
C MET A 1 10.72 11.63 19.84
N ASP A 2 11.36 11.52 18.69
CA ASP A 2 10.86 10.67 17.62
C ASP A 2 10.86 9.21 18.09
N GLN A 3 9.75 8.52 17.86
CA GLN A 3 9.57 7.11 18.19
C GLN A 3 9.63 6.28 16.92
N PHE A 4 10.68 5.50 16.77
CA PHE A 4 10.80 4.53 15.70
C PHE A 4 10.50 3.15 16.25
N ILE A 5 9.36 2.58 15.83
CA ILE A 5 8.84 1.30 16.31
C ILE A 5 9.22 0.18 15.36
N LEU A 6 9.68 -0.94 15.90
CA LEU A 6 10.02 -2.14 15.16
C LEU A 6 9.18 -3.32 15.63
N ASN A 7 8.52 -4.00 14.70
CA ASN A 7 8.04 -5.37 14.89
C ASN A 7 8.93 -6.36 14.15
N ILE A 8 9.32 -7.44 14.80
CA ILE A 8 9.97 -8.60 14.18
C ILE A 8 9.04 -9.80 14.33
N ILE A 9 8.73 -10.46 13.22
CA ILE A 9 7.85 -11.63 13.22
C ILE A 9 8.59 -12.82 12.63
N HIS A 10 8.58 -13.92 13.39
CA HIS A 10 9.11 -15.21 12.95
C HIS A 10 8.02 -16.27 12.99
N ARG A 11 8.18 -17.30 12.17
CA ARG A 11 7.26 -18.44 12.12
C ARG A 11 8.04 -19.76 12.25
N PRO A 12 7.66 -20.65 13.14
CA PRO A 12 8.16 -22.02 13.14
C PRO A 12 7.43 -22.82 12.05
N GLU A 13 7.92 -22.77 10.82
CA GLU A 13 7.35 -23.53 9.70
C GLU A 13 7.93 -24.94 9.65
N MET A 14 7.06 -25.94 9.54
CA MET A 14 7.41 -27.34 9.53
C MET A 14 6.62 -28.16 8.51
N VAL A 15 6.37 -27.63 7.31
CA VAL A 15 5.50 -28.32 6.36
C VAL A 15 6.24 -28.75 5.10
N PRO A 16 6.74 -30.00 5.05
CA PRO A 16 7.37 -30.54 3.85
C PRO A 16 6.43 -30.64 2.64
N GLU A 17 5.15 -30.87 2.89
CA GLU A 17 4.17 -31.23 1.87
C GLU A 17 3.56 -30.05 1.12
N TYR A 18 3.82 -28.87 1.60
CA TYR A 18 3.29 -27.62 1.07
C TYR A 18 3.86 -27.24 -0.30
N ALA A 19 5.02 -27.77 -0.60
CA ALA A 19 5.83 -27.38 -1.73
C ALA A 19 5.38 -27.90 -3.08
N GLU A 20 4.54 -28.91 -3.13
CA GLU A 20 4.29 -29.61 -4.38
C GLU A 20 3.52 -28.82 -5.45
N LYS A 21 2.97 -27.64 -5.13
CA LYS A 21 2.00 -26.97 -6.01
C LYS A 21 2.07 -25.46 -6.15
N VAL A 22 3.08 -24.80 -5.62
CA VAL A 22 3.04 -23.33 -5.55
C VAL A 22 3.51 -22.62 -6.81
N THR A 23 3.96 -23.31 -7.83
CA THR A 23 4.51 -22.58 -8.96
C THR A 23 4.12 -23.22 -10.28
N GLY A 24 3.40 -22.49 -11.10
CA GLY A 24 3.03 -22.89 -12.46
C GLY A 24 4.15 -22.71 -13.50
N GLN A 25 5.39 -22.59 -13.11
CA GLN A 25 6.52 -22.47 -14.04
C GLN A 25 7.32 -23.75 -14.03
N GLY A 26 7.41 -24.45 -15.15
CA GLY A 26 8.18 -25.66 -15.48
C GLY A 26 9.14 -26.11 -14.40
N LYS A 27 10.20 -26.37 -14.23
CA LYS A 27 11.08 -26.84 -13.15
C LYS A 27 10.85 -26.30 -11.72
N ALA A 28 9.82 -25.49 -11.54
CA ALA A 28 9.45 -24.89 -10.27
C ALA A 28 8.86 -25.89 -9.26
N GLU A 29 8.41 -27.06 -9.69
CA GLU A 29 8.06 -28.14 -8.75
C GLU A 29 9.25 -28.53 -7.89
N ASP A 30 10.45 -28.60 -8.45
CA ASP A 30 11.66 -28.91 -7.70
C ASP A 30 12.13 -27.72 -6.82
N LEU A 31 11.96 -26.51 -7.30
CA LEU A 31 12.26 -25.30 -6.52
C LEU A 31 11.24 -25.11 -5.40
N GLY A 32 9.96 -25.35 -5.69
CA GLY A 32 8.90 -25.33 -4.69
C GLY A 32 9.14 -26.35 -3.59
N ARG A 33 9.46 -27.59 -3.90
CA ARG A 33 9.82 -28.63 -2.93
C ARG A 33 10.99 -28.20 -2.04
N LYS A 34 12.06 -27.75 -2.66
CA LYS A 34 13.26 -27.31 -1.93
C LYS A 34 13.01 -26.11 -1.04
N ALA A 35 12.09 -25.25 -1.44
CA ALA A 35 11.81 -24.01 -0.74
C ALA A 35 11.10 -24.17 0.59
N LEU A 36 10.26 -25.19 0.72
CA LEU A 36 9.36 -25.36 1.85
C LEU A 36 9.72 -26.55 2.75
N LEU A 37 10.66 -27.37 2.32
CA LEU A 37 11.31 -28.34 3.20
C LEU A 37 12.17 -27.59 4.21
N THR A 38 11.55 -27.08 5.24
CA THR A 38 12.28 -26.76 6.47
C THR A 38 12.47 -28.08 7.19
N GLU A 39 13.66 -28.60 7.11
CA GLU A 39 14.02 -29.90 7.66
C GLU A 39 13.94 -29.95 9.17
N SER A 40 13.85 -28.77 9.82
CA SER A 40 13.85 -28.66 11.27
C SER A 40 13.51 -27.24 11.70
N LEU A 41 13.47 -27.01 13.01
CA LEU A 41 13.38 -25.69 13.60
C LEU A 41 14.70 -24.89 13.55
N ASP A 42 15.75 -25.37 12.89
CA ASP A 42 17.09 -24.76 12.91
C ASP A 42 17.09 -23.33 12.38
N ILE A 43 16.36 -23.08 11.29
CA ILE A 43 16.27 -21.73 10.73
C ILE A 43 15.52 -20.80 11.70
N PHE A 44 14.41 -21.28 12.26
CA PHE A 44 13.65 -20.51 13.25
C PHE A 44 14.51 -20.20 14.49
N ARG A 45 15.25 -21.20 15.03
CA ARG A 45 16.21 -21.00 16.13
C ARG A 45 17.26 -19.95 15.78
N THR A 46 17.86 -20.05 14.59
CA THR A 46 18.86 -19.09 14.11
C THR A 46 18.29 -17.67 14.04
N GLN A 47 17.07 -17.50 13.56
CA GLN A 47 16.40 -16.20 13.50
C GLN A 47 16.18 -15.62 14.90
N GLN A 48 15.68 -16.44 15.82
CA GLN A 48 15.47 -16.02 17.21
C GLN A 48 16.81 -15.66 17.89
N GLU A 49 17.85 -16.45 17.74
CA GLU A 49 19.18 -16.16 18.25
C GLU A 49 19.74 -14.84 17.70
N CYS A 50 19.53 -14.55 16.40
CA CYS A 50 19.96 -13.29 15.79
C CYS A 50 19.24 -12.08 16.42
N ALA A 51 17.95 -12.19 16.70
CA ALA A 51 17.21 -11.14 17.36
C ALA A 51 17.64 -10.99 18.83
N HIS A 52 17.65 -12.08 19.59
CA HIS A 52 17.90 -12.05 21.04
C HIS A 52 19.34 -11.62 21.40
N LYS A 53 20.36 -12.05 20.64
CA LYS A 53 21.74 -11.58 20.87
C LYS A 53 21.91 -10.07 20.69
N ASN A 54 20.99 -9.44 19.97
CA ASN A 54 20.92 -7.99 19.79
C ASN A 54 19.94 -7.30 20.74
N GLY A 55 19.33 -8.05 21.68
CA GLY A 55 18.41 -7.55 22.68
C GLY A 55 17.05 -7.14 22.10
N LEU A 56 16.65 -7.74 20.99
CA LEU A 56 15.38 -7.47 20.30
C LEU A 56 14.33 -8.51 20.69
N LYS A 57 13.09 -8.04 20.94
CA LYS A 57 11.91 -8.90 21.10
C LYS A 57 11.31 -9.28 19.76
N THR A 58 10.60 -10.41 19.73
CA THR A 58 9.92 -10.90 18.54
C THR A 58 8.46 -11.27 18.84
N THR A 59 7.68 -11.43 17.78
CA THR A 59 6.39 -12.13 17.81
C THR A 59 6.57 -13.46 17.08
N ILE A 60 6.34 -14.55 17.79
CA ILE A 60 6.37 -15.91 17.25
C ILE A 60 4.97 -16.24 16.77
N GLN A 61 4.75 -16.20 15.45
CA GLN A 61 3.47 -16.61 14.87
C GLN A 61 3.45 -18.11 14.61
N MET A 62 2.87 -18.87 15.53
CA MET A 62 2.67 -20.31 15.37
C MET A 62 1.82 -20.61 14.15
N THR A 63 2.23 -21.56 13.33
CA THR A 63 1.41 -22.10 12.24
C THR A 63 0.55 -23.26 12.76
N TYR A 64 -0.54 -23.60 12.09
CA TYR A 64 -1.37 -24.74 12.49
C TYR A 64 -0.53 -26.03 12.55
N ALA A 65 0.34 -26.26 11.58
CA ALA A 65 1.24 -27.40 11.57
C ALA A 65 2.18 -27.43 12.79
N SER A 66 2.74 -26.28 13.18
CA SER A 66 3.67 -26.20 14.30
C SER A 66 3.00 -26.46 15.66
N LEU A 67 1.68 -26.30 15.76
CA LEU A 67 0.92 -26.62 16.97
C LEU A 67 0.81 -28.15 17.24
N PHE A 68 1.18 -28.99 16.27
CA PHE A 68 1.29 -30.44 16.42
C PHE A 68 2.73 -30.91 16.66
N ASN A 69 3.67 -29.97 16.78
CA ASN A 69 5.06 -30.26 17.06
C ASN A 69 5.41 -29.81 18.48
N ASP A 70 5.63 -30.80 19.36
CA ASP A 70 5.94 -30.53 20.79
C ASP A 70 7.21 -29.68 20.95
N GLU A 71 8.23 -29.88 20.11
CA GLU A 71 9.47 -29.10 20.15
C GLU A 71 9.22 -27.63 19.83
N ALA A 72 8.39 -27.34 18.81
CA ALA A 72 8.04 -25.98 18.44
C ALA A 72 7.25 -25.28 19.57
N VAL A 73 6.31 -26.00 20.20
CA VAL A 73 5.51 -25.49 21.32
C VAL A 73 6.40 -25.20 22.53
N VAL A 74 7.29 -26.12 22.89
CA VAL A 74 8.22 -25.94 24.02
C VAL A 74 9.14 -24.75 23.75
N LEU A 75 9.73 -24.66 22.56
CA LEU A 75 10.61 -23.57 22.20
C LEU A 75 9.93 -22.21 22.24
N ALA A 76 8.68 -22.11 21.77
CA ALA A 76 7.91 -20.87 21.85
C ALA A 76 7.68 -20.44 23.30
N LYS A 77 7.36 -21.38 24.21
CA LYS A 77 7.22 -21.11 25.65
C LYS A 77 8.53 -20.63 26.28
N GLU A 78 9.63 -21.32 26.00
CA GLU A 78 10.96 -20.95 26.51
C GLU A 78 11.36 -19.52 26.07
N HIS A 79 11.09 -19.16 24.82
CA HIS A 79 11.40 -17.83 24.31
C HIS A 79 10.49 -16.76 24.92
N HIS A 80 9.21 -17.06 25.10
CA HIS A 80 8.28 -16.20 25.81
C HIS A 80 8.74 -15.90 27.24
N GLU A 81 9.09 -16.95 27.99
CA GLU A 81 9.51 -16.83 29.38
C GLU A 81 10.87 -16.13 29.52
N THR A 82 11.81 -16.39 28.60
CA THR A 82 13.18 -15.91 28.69
C THR A 82 13.37 -14.50 28.15
N TYR A 83 12.72 -14.17 27.02
CA TYR A 83 12.97 -12.94 26.28
C TYR A 83 11.76 -12.01 26.23
N GLY A 84 10.59 -12.46 26.66
CA GLY A 84 9.34 -11.70 26.58
C GLY A 84 8.76 -11.65 25.17
N ASP A 85 9.09 -12.62 24.32
CA ASP A 85 8.50 -12.75 23.00
C ASP A 85 7.00 -13.02 23.11
N GLU A 86 6.23 -12.50 22.17
CA GLU A 86 4.80 -12.83 22.07
C GLU A 86 4.64 -14.18 21.36
N ILE A 87 3.74 -15.01 21.89
CA ILE A 87 3.25 -16.18 21.17
C ILE A 87 1.94 -15.79 20.49
N GLY A 88 1.98 -15.58 19.19
CA GLY A 88 0.84 -15.31 18.32
C GLY A 88 0.51 -16.49 17.42
N LEU A 89 -0.45 -16.32 16.55
CA LEU A 89 -0.98 -17.36 15.68
C LEU A 89 -1.10 -16.84 14.24
N THR A 90 -0.67 -17.61 13.26
CA THR A 90 -0.90 -17.27 11.85
C THR A 90 -1.80 -18.28 11.17
N LEU A 91 -2.67 -17.79 10.30
CA LEU A 91 -3.47 -18.57 9.36
C LEU A 91 -2.73 -18.84 8.03
N LEU A 92 -1.44 -18.49 7.97
CA LEU A 92 -0.52 -19.02 6.97
C LEU A 92 -0.04 -20.41 7.38
N GLY A 93 0.34 -21.23 6.40
CA GLY A 93 0.85 -22.57 6.71
C GLY A 93 -0.19 -23.48 7.38
N LEU A 94 -1.45 -23.40 6.94
CA LEU A 94 -2.53 -24.30 7.38
C LEU A 94 -2.27 -25.78 7.03
N PRO A 95 -1.69 -26.13 5.86
CA PRO A 95 -1.61 -27.50 5.41
C PRO A 95 -0.67 -28.34 6.28
N CYS A 96 -1.24 -29.31 6.92
CA CYS A 96 -0.60 -30.43 7.55
C CYS A 96 -1.50 -31.66 7.35
N GLU A 97 -1.04 -32.83 7.77
CA GLU A 97 -1.81 -34.07 7.63
C GLU A 97 -3.19 -33.93 8.29
N GLN A 98 -3.24 -33.41 9.51
CA GLN A 98 -4.45 -33.18 10.28
C GLN A 98 -5.45 -32.25 9.56
N PHE A 99 -4.95 -31.20 8.94
CA PHE A 99 -5.78 -30.27 8.17
C PHE A 99 -6.38 -30.95 6.95
N ARG A 100 -5.55 -31.67 6.18
CA ARG A 100 -5.99 -32.41 4.98
C ARG A 100 -7.00 -33.52 5.30
N GLU A 101 -6.77 -34.25 6.37
CA GLU A 101 -7.71 -35.28 6.82
C GLU A 101 -9.06 -34.72 7.20
N LYS A 102 -9.07 -33.57 7.89
CA LYS A 102 -10.30 -32.93 8.36
C LYS A 102 -11.08 -32.27 7.23
N TYR A 103 -10.43 -31.41 6.46
CA TYR A 103 -11.09 -30.57 5.45
C TYR A 103 -11.16 -31.20 4.06
N LYS A 104 -10.47 -32.33 3.83
CA LYS A 104 -10.45 -33.05 2.54
C LYS A 104 -10.10 -32.16 1.33
N THR A 105 -9.25 -31.16 1.56
CA THR A 105 -8.88 -30.14 0.57
C THR A 105 -7.39 -30.14 0.28
N LYS A 106 -7.03 -29.61 -0.88
CA LYS A 106 -5.65 -29.29 -1.26
C LYS A 106 -5.36 -27.80 -1.09
N ASP A 107 -6.39 -27.00 -0.86
CA ASP A 107 -6.25 -25.57 -0.64
C ASP A 107 -5.62 -25.31 0.72
N PHE A 108 -4.87 -24.25 0.81
CA PHE A 108 -4.06 -23.96 1.99
C PHE A 108 -4.02 -22.47 2.36
N CYS A 109 -4.65 -21.63 1.59
CA CYS A 109 -4.76 -20.21 1.87
C CYS A 109 -6.13 -19.92 2.45
N ILE A 110 -6.19 -19.32 3.63
CA ILE A 110 -7.47 -19.05 4.31
C ILE A 110 -8.45 -18.28 3.42
N TRP A 111 -7.95 -17.37 2.58
CA TRP A 111 -8.80 -16.58 1.68
C TRP A 111 -9.43 -17.38 0.53
N MET A 112 -9.02 -18.63 0.32
CA MET A 112 -9.54 -19.51 -0.72
C MET A 112 -10.80 -20.30 -0.29
N PHE A 113 -11.18 -20.23 0.97
CA PHE A 113 -12.31 -20.98 1.51
C PHE A 113 -13.59 -20.15 1.51
N SER A 114 -14.75 -20.85 1.53
CA SER A 114 -16.02 -20.21 1.83
C SER A 114 -15.97 -19.54 3.19
N MET A 115 -16.83 -18.55 3.46
CA MET A 115 -16.87 -17.89 4.77
C MET A 115 -17.21 -18.87 5.90
N GLU A 116 -18.08 -19.84 5.65
CA GLU A 116 -18.42 -20.89 6.62
C GLU A 116 -17.17 -21.72 6.97
N ASP A 117 -16.44 -22.17 5.95
CA ASP A 117 -15.21 -22.94 6.16
C ASP A 117 -14.12 -22.10 6.84
N LYS A 118 -13.95 -20.82 6.43
CA LYS A 118 -13.03 -19.90 7.10
C LYS A 118 -13.29 -19.81 8.60
N LYS A 119 -14.55 -19.62 9.00
CA LYS A 119 -14.95 -19.54 10.41
C LYS A 119 -14.69 -20.87 11.15
N ALA A 120 -14.97 -22.01 10.51
CA ALA A 120 -14.68 -23.32 11.07
C ALA A 120 -13.18 -23.54 11.25
N ILE A 121 -12.38 -23.22 10.24
CA ILE A 121 -10.91 -23.33 10.28
C ILE A 121 -10.33 -22.43 11.39
N VAL A 122 -10.80 -21.20 11.50
CA VAL A 122 -10.34 -20.28 12.55
C VAL A 122 -10.60 -20.88 13.93
N ARG A 123 -11.81 -21.40 14.19
CA ARG A 123 -12.11 -22.06 15.48
C ARG A 123 -11.15 -23.19 15.75
N ASP A 124 -10.96 -24.10 14.81
CA ASP A 124 -10.05 -25.24 14.99
C ASP A 124 -8.61 -24.82 15.31
N VAL A 125 -8.12 -23.84 14.59
CA VAL A 125 -6.74 -23.39 14.75
C VAL A 125 -6.57 -22.66 16.09
N PHE A 126 -7.53 -21.83 16.47
CA PHE A 126 -7.51 -21.09 17.75
C PHE A 126 -7.68 -22.00 18.95
N GLU A 127 -8.58 -22.99 18.87
CA GLU A 127 -8.75 -24.00 19.95
C GLU A 127 -7.49 -24.85 20.09
N LYS A 128 -6.89 -25.29 18.98
CA LYS A 128 -5.62 -26.02 19.04
C LYS A 128 -4.50 -25.18 19.65
N PHE A 129 -4.46 -23.87 19.36
CA PHE A 129 -3.52 -22.96 20.00
C PHE A 129 -3.77 -22.88 21.52
N HIS A 130 -5.03 -22.73 21.91
CA HIS A 130 -5.42 -22.70 23.33
C HIS A 130 -5.04 -23.99 24.05
N ASP A 131 -5.23 -25.14 23.43
CA ASP A 131 -4.81 -26.44 23.99
C ASP A 131 -3.30 -26.50 24.25
N CYS A 132 -2.48 -25.88 23.38
CA CYS A 132 -1.03 -25.87 23.53
C CYS A 132 -0.53 -24.89 24.60
N PHE A 133 -1.19 -23.72 24.73
CA PHE A 133 -0.66 -22.59 25.51
C PHE A 133 -1.51 -22.21 26.72
N GLY A 134 -2.78 -22.61 26.77
CA GLY A 134 -3.71 -22.28 27.86
C GLY A 134 -4.33 -20.88 27.78
N PHE A 135 -4.09 -20.15 26.68
CA PHE A 135 -4.66 -18.84 26.40
C PHE A 135 -4.91 -18.68 24.89
N TYR A 136 -5.76 -17.73 24.50
CA TYR A 136 -5.96 -17.37 23.09
C TYR A 136 -4.95 -16.34 22.63
N PRO A 137 -4.54 -16.34 21.34
CA PRO A 137 -3.53 -15.41 20.84
C PRO A 137 -4.02 -13.97 20.90
N GLN A 138 -3.08 -13.03 21.10
CA GLN A 138 -3.34 -11.59 21.00
C GLN A 138 -3.05 -11.02 19.61
N SER A 139 -2.31 -11.77 18.79
CA SER A 139 -2.07 -11.43 17.40
C SER A 139 -2.30 -12.62 16.48
N THR A 140 -2.71 -12.30 15.27
CA THR A 140 -2.91 -13.30 14.22
C THR A 140 -2.45 -12.74 12.86
N GLY A 141 -2.66 -13.47 11.79
CA GLY A 141 -2.35 -12.94 10.47
C GLY A 141 -2.49 -13.94 9.34
N SER A 142 -2.55 -13.37 8.16
CA SER A 142 -2.45 -14.08 6.88
C SER A 142 -1.96 -13.08 5.82
N TYR A 143 -1.73 -13.52 4.59
CA TYR A 143 -1.49 -12.58 3.49
C TYR A 143 -2.73 -11.74 3.17
N TYR A 144 -3.91 -12.30 3.40
CA TYR A 144 -5.15 -11.54 3.31
C TYR A 144 -6.19 -12.09 4.30
N LEU A 145 -6.81 -11.16 5.03
CA LEU A 145 -7.97 -11.41 5.87
C LEU A 145 -9.07 -10.43 5.47
N ASP A 146 -10.19 -10.96 4.99
CA ASP A 146 -11.34 -10.11 4.68
C ASP A 146 -12.02 -9.56 5.93
N ALA A 147 -12.77 -8.48 5.75
CA ALA A 147 -13.37 -7.76 6.87
C ALA A 147 -14.38 -8.62 7.65
N GLU A 148 -15.16 -9.49 6.99
CA GLU A 148 -16.10 -10.37 7.68
C GLU A 148 -15.36 -11.36 8.58
N LEU A 149 -14.23 -11.91 8.10
CA LEU A 149 -13.41 -12.82 8.90
C LEU A 149 -12.75 -12.10 10.08
N ILE A 150 -12.24 -10.88 9.89
CA ILE A 150 -11.70 -10.07 10.99
C ILE A 150 -12.77 -9.77 12.03
N ASN A 151 -13.96 -9.36 11.61
CA ASN A 151 -15.07 -9.09 12.51
C ASN A 151 -15.47 -10.35 13.31
N PHE A 152 -15.50 -11.51 12.64
CA PHE A 152 -15.75 -12.79 13.29
C PHE A 152 -14.65 -13.13 14.31
N ILE A 153 -13.37 -13.03 13.93
CA ILE A 153 -12.24 -13.29 14.84
C ILE A 153 -12.33 -12.40 16.08
N LYS A 154 -12.61 -11.11 15.89
CA LYS A 154 -12.71 -10.18 17.01
C LYS A 154 -13.89 -10.46 17.94
N ALA A 155 -15.02 -10.88 17.38
CA ALA A 155 -16.20 -11.23 18.17
C ALA A 155 -16.02 -12.53 18.97
N GLU A 156 -15.45 -13.56 18.38
CA GLU A 156 -15.26 -14.88 18.99
C GLU A 156 -14.04 -14.89 19.92
N TYR A 157 -12.96 -14.16 19.55
CA TYR A 157 -11.69 -14.12 20.28
C TYR A 157 -11.29 -12.65 20.60
N PRO A 158 -11.93 -12.04 21.63
CA PRO A 158 -11.69 -10.63 21.98
C PRO A 158 -10.25 -10.30 22.36
N SER A 159 -9.44 -11.31 22.72
CA SER A 159 -8.01 -11.16 22.99
C SER A 159 -7.20 -10.66 21.79
N VAL A 160 -7.65 -10.91 20.57
CA VAL A 160 -6.93 -10.48 19.36
C VAL A 160 -6.96 -8.97 19.24
N LYS A 161 -5.78 -8.38 19.19
CA LYS A 161 -5.54 -6.93 19.11
C LYS A 161 -4.90 -6.50 17.78
N CYS A 162 -4.11 -7.40 17.18
CA CYS A 162 -3.30 -7.09 16.01
C CYS A 162 -3.36 -8.21 14.97
N ALA A 163 -3.31 -7.85 13.71
CA ALA A 163 -3.22 -8.84 12.63
C ALA A 163 -2.35 -8.36 11.46
N VAL A 164 -1.56 -9.29 10.91
CA VAL A 164 -1.09 -9.15 9.53
C VAL A 164 -2.30 -9.42 8.64
N ALA A 165 -2.91 -8.38 8.12
CA ALA A 165 -4.21 -8.50 7.46
C ALA A 165 -4.14 -8.37 5.93
N THR A 166 -3.08 -7.74 5.42
CA THR A 166 -2.82 -7.66 3.99
C THR A 166 -1.35 -7.83 3.68
N CYS A 167 -1.07 -8.43 2.55
CA CYS A 167 0.22 -8.38 1.91
C CYS A 167 -0.01 -7.60 0.62
N TRP A 168 0.15 -6.30 0.70
CA TRP A 168 -0.22 -5.41 -0.39
C TRP A 168 0.63 -5.59 -1.67
N GLU A 169 1.64 -6.42 -1.60
CA GLU A 169 2.37 -6.89 -2.77
C GLU A 169 2.01 -8.32 -3.19
N GLU A 170 1.42 -9.11 -2.32
CA GLU A 170 1.10 -10.52 -2.63
C GLU A 170 -0.37 -10.85 -2.69
N GLY A 171 -1.25 -10.29 -2.07
CA GLY A 171 -2.68 -10.58 -2.04
C GLY A 171 -3.16 -11.95 -2.56
N PRO A 172 -4.42 -12.24 -2.61
CA PRO A 172 -4.96 -13.51 -3.12
C PRO A 172 -4.53 -13.82 -4.55
N LYS A 173 -4.31 -12.79 -5.32
CA LYS A 173 -3.92 -12.83 -6.72
C LYS A 173 -2.56 -13.47 -6.95
N ALA A 174 -1.57 -13.16 -6.12
CA ALA A 174 -0.25 -13.75 -6.23
C ALA A 174 -0.29 -15.26 -6.10
N TYR A 175 -1.16 -15.76 -5.25
CA TYR A 175 -1.36 -17.19 -5.09
C TYR A 175 -1.97 -17.84 -6.34
N HIS A 176 -3.02 -17.27 -6.88
CA HIS A 176 -3.72 -17.82 -8.05
C HIS A 176 -2.87 -17.83 -9.30
N THR A 177 -2.01 -16.86 -9.47
CA THR A 177 -1.09 -16.80 -10.61
C THR A 177 0.13 -17.68 -10.43
N CYS A 178 0.41 -18.15 -9.22
CA CYS A 178 1.57 -18.97 -8.85
C CYS A 178 2.93 -18.41 -9.27
N ASN A 179 3.03 -17.14 -9.47
CA ASN A 179 4.11 -16.56 -10.24
C ASN A 179 4.88 -15.49 -9.55
N ASN A 180 5.13 -15.53 -8.27
CA ASN A 180 5.87 -14.43 -7.66
C ASN A 180 5.35 -13.06 -8.10
N SER A 181 4.07 -13.00 -8.40
CA SER A 181 3.39 -11.82 -8.86
C SER A 181 3.18 -10.92 -7.66
N TRP A 182 4.22 -10.29 -7.25
CA TRP A 182 4.26 -9.37 -6.15
C TRP A 182 3.75 -8.03 -6.65
N TYR A 183 2.55 -7.69 -6.27
CA TYR A 183 1.90 -6.45 -6.70
C TYR A 183 1.88 -5.46 -5.56
N THR A 184 3.01 -4.83 -5.36
CA THR A 184 3.06 -3.65 -4.53
C THR A 184 2.08 -2.63 -5.06
N PHE A 185 1.30 -2.02 -4.20
CA PHE A 185 0.31 -0.97 -4.52
C PHE A 185 -0.99 -1.45 -5.19
N MET A 186 -1.05 -2.66 -5.70
CA MET A 186 -2.17 -3.07 -6.54
C MET A 186 -3.37 -3.60 -5.76
N ASP A 187 -3.17 -4.14 -4.56
CA ASP A 187 -4.28 -4.49 -3.68
C ASP A 187 -4.99 -3.28 -3.09
N GLY A 188 -4.33 -2.12 -3.13
CA GLY A 188 -4.93 -0.86 -2.73
C GLY A 188 -4.99 -0.62 -1.23
N GLY A 189 -4.37 -1.45 -0.40
CA GLY A 189 -4.29 -1.27 1.04
C GLY A 189 -3.24 -0.24 1.48
N PRO A 190 -3.23 0.16 2.75
CA PRO A 190 -2.19 1.00 3.33
C PRO A 190 -0.83 0.31 3.35
N TRP A 191 0.25 1.10 3.25
CA TRP A 191 1.63 0.60 3.39
C TRP A 191 2.15 0.65 4.83
N ALA A 192 1.45 1.35 5.70
CA ALA A 192 1.74 1.55 7.12
C ALA A 192 0.62 0.92 7.97
N PRO A 193 0.79 0.76 9.29
CA PRO A 193 -0.27 0.23 10.15
C PRO A 193 -1.54 1.10 10.11
N TRP A 194 -2.70 0.45 10.28
CA TRP A 194 -4.00 1.12 10.30
C TRP A 194 -5.03 0.36 11.13
N ILE A 195 -6.15 1.00 11.43
CA ILE A 195 -7.32 0.34 12.00
C ILE A 195 -8.28 0.03 10.85
N PRO A 196 -8.50 -1.24 10.47
CA PRO A 196 -9.39 -1.59 9.38
C PRO A 196 -10.84 -1.21 9.65
N SER A 197 -11.55 -0.81 8.60
CA SER A 197 -13.00 -0.68 8.62
C SER A 197 -13.68 -2.04 8.72
N LYS A 198 -14.80 -2.12 9.45
CA LYS A 198 -15.67 -3.31 9.48
C LYS A 198 -16.21 -3.70 8.10
N ALA A 199 -16.28 -2.76 7.17
CA ALA A 199 -16.79 -2.99 5.83
C ALA A 199 -15.72 -3.55 4.88
N ASN A 200 -14.46 -3.09 5.01
CA ASN A 200 -13.38 -3.48 4.11
C ASN A 200 -12.03 -3.39 4.83
N THR A 201 -11.26 -4.46 4.77
CA THR A 201 -9.95 -4.53 5.43
C THR A 201 -8.95 -3.50 4.89
N HIS A 202 -8.98 -3.21 3.60
CA HIS A 202 -8.05 -2.26 2.98
C HIS A 202 -8.36 -0.79 3.31
N ALA A 203 -9.61 -0.47 3.64
CA ALA A 203 -10.01 0.90 3.96
C ALA A 203 -9.87 1.15 5.47
N PRO A 204 -9.08 2.14 5.91
CA PRO A 204 -9.01 2.51 7.32
C PRO A 204 -10.37 3.01 7.85
N ALA A 205 -10.64 2.75 9.13
CA ALA A 205 -11.82 3.25 9.83
C ALA A 205 -11.69 4.76 10.09
N ALA A 206 -12.75 5.52 9.88
CA ALA A 206 -12.80 6.96 10.14
C ALA A 206 -13.25 7.31 11.57
N ASN A 207 -13.83 6.35 12.28
CA ASN A 207 -14.39 6.54 13.62
C ASN A 207 -14.61 5.18 14.32
N GLU A 208 -15.02 5.23 15.59
CA GLU A 208 -15.27 4.06 16.42
C GLU A 208 -16.37 3.12 15.86
N ALA A 209 -17.39 3.66 15.21
CA ALA A 209 -18.48 2.85 14.65
C ALA A 209 -17.99 1.95 13.49
N GLU A 210 -17.01 2.42 12.73
CA GLU A 210 -16.37 1.69 11.64
C GLU A 210 -15.27 0.74 12.09
N ASP A 211 -14.71 0.92 13.29
CA ASP A 211 -13.54 0.21 13.80
C ASP A 211 -13.78 -1.30 13.92
N SER A 212 -12.97 -2.11 13.26
CA SER A 212 -12.99 -3.58 13.34
C SER A 212 -12.54 -4.15 14.69
N GLY A 213 -11.98 -3.34 15.57
CA GLY A 213 -11.49 -3.74 16.88
C GLY A 213 -10.04 -4.26 16.89
N ILE A 214 -9.35 -4.31 15.76
CA ILE A 214 -7.93 -4.71 15.66
C ILE A 214 -7.09 -3.62 15.01
N VAL A 215 -5.76 -3.71 15.18
CA VAL A 215 -4.78 -2.96 14.39
C VAL A 215 -4.26 -3.89 13.30
N ALA A 216 -4.37 -3.49 12.06
CA ALA A 216 -3.77 -4.19 10.94
C ALA A 216 -2.37 -3.66 10.68
N ILE A 217 -1.47 -4.56 10.35
CA ILE A 217 -0.12 -4.22 9.90
C ILE A 217 0.14 -4.83 8.53
N PRO A 218 0.93 -4.17 7.67
CA PRO A 218 1.32 -4.74 6.39
C PRO A 218 2.26 -5.92 6.61
N HIS A 219 2.32 -6.83 5.64
CA HIS A 219 3.18 -8.01 5.72
C HIS A 219 4.67 -7.67 5.83
N LEU A 220 5.14 -6.63 5.16
CA LEU A 220 6.54 -6.18 5.18
C LEU A 220 6.65 -4.67 4.98
N SER A 221 7.73 -4.10 5.49
CA SER A 221 8.17 -2.77 5.11
C SER A 221 8.94 -2.83 3.80
N ARG A 222 8.47 -2.11 2.78
CA ARG A 222 9.00 -2.10 1.42
C ARG A 222 9.69 -0.79 1.09
N ASP A 223 10.54 -0.82 0.08
CA ASP A 223 11.01 0.40 -0.57
C ASP A 223 9.89 0.97 -1.44
N LEU A 224 9.24 2.02 -0.97
CA LEU A 224 8.02 2.55 -1.58
C LEU A 224 8.25 3.17 -2.96
N LEU A 225 9.47 3.64 -3.25
CA LEU A 225 9.81 4.17 -4.57
C LEU A 225 10.24 3.08 -5.52
N ALA A 226 11.15 2.20 -5.10
CA ALA A 226 11.64 1.13 -5.96
C ALA A 226 10.49 0.17 -6.36
N CYS A 227 9.59 -0.13 -5.43
CA CYS A 227 8.42 -0.95 -5.70
C CYS A 227 7.44 -0.27 -6.66
N TYR A 228 7.21 1.04 -6.52
CA TYR A 228 6.38 1.79 -7.45
C TYR A 228 7.01 1.90 -8.84
N ASP A 229 8.31 2.24 -8.90
CA ASP A 229 9.01 2.56 -10.16
C ASP A 229 9.46 1.32 -10.93
N GLY A 230 9.63 0.20 -10.26
CA GLY A 230 10.32 -0.91 -10.89
C GLY A 230 9.65 -2.24 -10.84
N ASN A 231 10.05 -3.05 -9.93
CA ASN A 231 9.93 -4.47 -10.02
C ASN A 231 9.07 -5.08 -8.93
N GLY A 232 7.97 -4.42 -8.61
CA GLY A 232 7.05 -4.91 -7.61
C GLY A 232 7.71 -5.02 -6.24
N SER A 233 7.50 -6.11 -5.55
CA SER A 233 7.89 -6.30 -4.16
C SER A 233 9.33 -6.74 -3.94
N ASN A 234 10.23 -6.54 -4.88
CA ASN A 234 11.59 -7.07 -4.77
C ASN A 234 12.48 -6.32 -3.77
N PHE A 235 12.04 -5.15 -3.30
CA PHE A 235 12.83 -4.30 -2.42
C PHE A 235 12.12 -4.04 -1.10
N GLY A 236 12.78 -4.39 0.00
CA GLY A 236 12.23 -4.27 1.34
C GLY A 236 13.20 -4.78 2.40
N THR A 237 12.77 -4.81 3.65
CA THR A 237 13.59 -5.23 4.81
C THR A 237 13.84 -6.73 4.89
N HIS A 238 13.18 -7.53 4.08
CA HIS A 238 13.41 -8.96 4.01
C HIS A 238 14.80 -9.27 3.45
N PRO A 239 15.59 -10.20 4.02
CA PRO A 239 16.97 -10.47 3.63
C PRO A 239 17.16 -10.68 2.14
N GLN A 240 16.28 -11.46 1.52
CA GLN A 240 16.34 -11.71 0.09
C GLN A 240 16.14 -10.45 -0.75
N ASN A 241 15.22 -9.58 -0.35
CA ASN A 241 14.95 -8.35 -1.07
C ASN A 241 16.11 -7.36 -0.95
N VAL A 242 16.72 -7.30 0.23
CA VAL A 242 17.96 -6.55 0.45
C VAL A 242 19.07 -7.04 -0.47
N LEU A 243 19.28 -8.36 -0.54
CA LEU A 243 20.29 -8.93 -1.41
C LEU A 243 20.01 -8.72 -2.90
N ARG A 244 18.73 -8.72 -3.31
CA ARG A 244 18.39 -8.40 -4.69
C ARG A 244 18.78 -6.98 -5.06
N GLY A 245 18.42 -6.00 -4.25
CA GLY A 245 18.82 -4.62 -4.47
C GLY A 245 20.33 -4.48 -4.58
N MET A 246 21.06 -5.21 -3.76
CA MET A 246 22.53 -5.17 -3.75
C MET A 246 23.18 -5.89 -4.94
N ILE A 247 22.76 -7.13 -5.20
CA ILE A 247 23.40 -7.96 -6.23
C ILE A 247 23.09 -7.45 -7.62
N TYR A 248 21.85 -7.13 -7.89
CA TYR A 248 21.40 -6.78 -9.24
C TYR A 248 21.75 -5.34 -9.61
N ASP A 249 21.66 -4.43 -8.67
CA ASP A 249 21.78 -3.01 -8.96
C ASP A 249 23.14 -2.42 -8.55
N THR A 250 23.71 -2.83 -7.41
CA THR A 250 24.99 -2.28 -6.94
C THR A 250 26.17 -3.23 -7.12
N LYS A 251 25.92 -4.52 -7.28
CA LYS A 251 26.92 -5.58 -7.38
C LYS A 251 27.95 -5.60 -6.25
N THR A 252 27.59 -5.05 -5.10
CA THR A 252 28.45 -4.97 -3.93
C THR A 252 27.82 -5.70 -2.75
N TRP A 253 28.66 -6.23 -1.87
CA TRP A 253 28.26 -6.86 -0.61
C TRP A 253 28.35 -5.88 0.58
N GLU A 254 28.71 -4.66 0.32
CA GLU A 254 28.63 -3.58 1.30
C GLU A 254 27.20 -3.11 1.39
N TYR A 255 26.60 -3.16 2.54
CA TYR A 255 25.17 -3.03 2.77
C TYR A 255 24.61 -1.60 3.00
N PRO A 256 24.98 -0.58 2.23
CA PRO A 256 24.37 0.74 2.42
C PRO A 256 22.87 0.72 2.16
N TYR A 257 22.40 -0.12 1.23
CA TYR A 257 20.97 -0.21 0.93
C TYR A 257 20.13 -0.62 2.14
N LEU A 258 20.52 -1.68 2.87
CA LEU A 258 19.82 -2.12 4.07
C LEU A 258 19.71 -1.00 5.12
N TYR A 259 20.83 -0.37 5.42
CA TYR A 259 20.87 0.71 6.40
C TYR A 259 20.12 1.94 5.93
N ASN A 260 20.25 2.29 4.66
CA ASN A 260 19.52 3.40 4.05
C ASN A 260 18.01 3.15 4.06
N LEU A 261 17.57 1.92 3.83
CA LEU A 261 16.15 1.55 3.89
C LEU A 261 15.59 1.69 5.32
N ILE A 262 16.29 1.17 6.32
CA ILE A 262 15.90 1.31 7.73
C ILE A 262 15.87 2.80 8.13
N ASP A 263 16.90 3.56 7.75
CA ASP A 263 16.97 5.00 8.05
C ASP A 263 15.91 5.81 7.29
N GLN A 264 15.54 5.38 6.07
CA GLN A 264 14.43 6.00 5.33
C GLN A 264 13.12 5.84 6.09
N TYR A 265 12.80 4.62 6.60
CA TYR A 265 11.64 4.41 7.45
C TYR A 265 11.70 5.25 8.73
N ARG A 266 12.84 5.25 9.43
CA ARG A 266 13.03 6.07 10.63
C ARG A 266 12.81 7.55 10.35
N SER A 267 13.18 8.02 9.16
CA SER A 267 12.98 9.42 8.76
C SER A 267 11.53 9.82 8.59
N LEU A 268 10.59 8.86 8.48
CA LEU A 268 9.16 9.14 8.35
C LEU A 268 8.58 9.78 9.62
N ALA A 269 9.25 9.67 10.75
CA ALA A 269 8.84 10.34 12.00
C ALA A 269 8.60 11.85 11.84
N LYS A 270 9.36 12.51 10.96
CA LYS A 270 9.16 13.96 10.67
C LYS A 270 7.87 14.31 9.94
N TYR A 271 7.21 13.33 9.32
CA TYR A 271 5.96 13.52 8.59
C TYR A 271 4.75 13.07 9.40
N ASN A 272 4.96 12.27 10.47
CA ASN A 272 3.95 11.57 11.24
C ASN A 272 4.09 11.84 12.75
N ASP A 273 4.20 13.10 13.14
CA ASP A 273 4.20 13.55 14.55
C ASP A 273 5.22 12.86 15.48
N GLY A 274 6.39 12.57 14.92
CA GLY A 274 7.45 11.89 15.65
C GLY A 274 7.31 10.37 15.69
N TYR A 275 6.35 9.79 14.95
CA TYR A 275 6.13 8.36 14.84
C TYR A 275 6.66 7.81 13.53
N ALA A 276 7.32 6.67 13.58
CA ALA A 276 7.68 5.87 12.41
C ALA A 276 7.60 4.38 12.75
N TYR A 277 7.22 3.58 11.79
CA TYR A 277 7.04 2.14 11.95
C TYR A 277 7.85 1.36 10.94
N ASN A 278 8.44 0.27 11.38
CA ASN A 278 9.13 -0.68 10.52
C ASN A 278 8.79 -2.10 10.93
N MET A 279 8.70 -2.98 9.96
CA MET A 279 8.36 -4.36 10.18
C MET A 279 9.30 -5.27 9.42
N MET A 280 9.78 -6.29 10.10
CA MET A 280 10.55 -7.38 9.51
C MET A 280 9.82 -8.70 9.77
N PHE A 281 9.26 -9.26 8.70
CA PHE A 281 8.61 -10.56 8.72
C PHE A 281 9.43 -11.54 7.90
N VAL A 282 9.93 -12.59 8.53
CA VAL A 282 10.81 -13.55 7.86
C VAL A 282 10.38 -14.97 8.22
N GLY A 283 9.73 -15.63 7.29
CA GLY A 283 9.48 -17.07 7.40
C GLY A 283 10.74 -17.87 7.10
N PRO A 284 10.90 -19.08 7.67
CA PRO A 284 12.07 -19.92 7.44
C PRO A 284 12.35 -20.25 5.98
N GLY A 285 11.32 -20.35 5.16
CA GLY A 285 11.46 -20.63 3.73
C GLY A 285 12.28 -19.58 2.96
N TRP A 286 12.37 -18.35 3.47
CA TRP A 286 13.16 -17.28 2.87
C TRP A 286 14.65 -17.33 3.20
N MET A 287 15.01 -18.10 4.23
CA MET A 287 16.40 -18.34 4.65
C MET A 287 16.76 -19.82 4.53
N ASN A 288 16.04 -20.57 3.73
CA ASN A 288 16.18 -21.99 3.61
C ASN A 288 17.54 -22.36 2.99
N LYS A 289 18.28 -23.27 3.65
CA LYS A 289 19.57 -23.81 3.20
C LYS A 289 19.49 -24.54 1.85
N MET A 290 18.29 -24.97 1.45
CA MET A 290 18.08 -25.69 0.20
C MET A 290 17.95 -24.78 -1.04
N GLY A 291 18.05 -23.45 -0.87
CA GLY A 291 18.14 -22.52 -1.97
C GLY A 291 16.84 -22.36 -2.76
N ARG A 292 15.79 -21.85 -2.12
CA ARG A 292 14.59 -21.38 -2.84
C ARG A 292 14.93 -20.31 -3.87
N TRP A 293 15.92 -19.52 -3.52
CA TRP A 293 16.37 -18.40 -4.30
C TRP A 293 17.81 -18.62 -4.75
N GLU A 294 18.24 -17.92 -5.75
CA GLU A 294 19.59 -18.01 -6.29
C GLU A 294 20.68 -17.55 -5.30
N GLN A 295 20.27 -16.85 -4.22
CA GLN A 295 21.23 -16.36 -3.23
C GLN A 295 21.64 -17.47 -2.25
N PRO A 296 22.94 -17.61 -1.97
CA PRO A 296 23.44 -18.53 -0.98
C PRO A 296 22.88 -18.26 0.43
N TYR A 297 22.64 -19.32 1.19
CA TYR A 297 22.12 -19.23 2.55
C TYR A 297 22.99 -18.34 3.45
N GLU A 298 24.30 -18.44 3.34
CA GLU A 298 25.25 -17.67 4.16
C GLU A 298 25.09 -16.17 3.96
N LEU A 299 24.70 -15.74 2.78
CA LEU A 299 24.48 -14.34 2.48
C LEU A 299 23.10 -13.86 2.98
N LEU A 300 22.09 -14.72 2.88
CA LEU A 300 20.78 -14.45 3.46
C LEU A 300 20.90 -14.31 4.99
N LEU A 301 21.63 -15.23 5.62
CA LEU A 301 21.89 -15.19 7.06
C LEU A 301 22.67 -13.93 7.43
N LYS A 302 23.75 -13.61 6.73
CA LYS A 302 24.54 -12.41 6.99
C LYS A 302 23.68 -11.13 6.87
N SER A 303 22.89 -11.01 5.83
CA SER A 303 21.97 -9.86 5.67
C SER A 303 21.00 -9.74 6.85
N TYR A 304 20.48 -10.87 7.33
CA TYR A 304 19.60 -10.91 8.48
C TYR A 304 20.31 -10.52 9.79
N GLU A 305 21.49 -11.06 10.01
CA GLU A 305 22.34 -10.73 11.17
C GLU A 305 22.71 -9.25 11.21
N ASP A 306 23.10 -8.68 10.05
CA ASP A 306 23.45 -7.27 9.94
C ASP A 306 22.24 -6.36 10.21
N GLY A 307 21.05 -6.77 9.73
CA GLY A 307 19.79 -6.09 10.04
C GLY A 307 19.47 -6.09 11.53
N CYS A 308 19.52 -7.25 12.17
CA CYS A 308 19.31 -7.36 13.62
C CYS A 308 20.34 -6.57 14.42
N ALA A 309 21.61 -6.60 14.01
CA ALA A 309 22.67 -5.84 14.66
C ALA A 309 22.44 -4.32 14.52
N TYR A 310 21.97 -3.85 13.37
CA TYR A 310 21.66 -2.44 13.15
C TYR A 310 20.48 -1.99 14.03
N TYR A 311 19.39 -2.75 14.05
CA TYR A 311 18.26 -2.47 14.94
C TYR A 311 18.64 -2.49 16.42
N GLY A 312 19.44 -3.49 16.84
CA GLY A 312 19.94 -3.58 18.21
C GLY A 312 20.82 -2.39 18.60
N ARG A 313 21.63 -1.87 17.69
CA ARG A 313 22.40 -0.64 17.88
C ARG A 313 21.47 0.57 18.07
N LEU A 314 20.49 0.75 17.17
CA LEU A 314 19.53 1.86 17.28
C LEU A 314 18.74 1.79 18.60
N LYS A 315 18.38 0.60 19.07
CA LYS A 315 17.72 0.40 20.36
C LYS A 315 18.63 0.82 21.53
N LYS A 316 19.90 0.38 21.53
CA LYS A 316 20.89 0.77 22.57
C LYS A 316 21.15 2.27 22.60
N GLU A 317 21.04 2.95 21.46
CA GLU A 317 21.16 4.41 21.33
C GLU A 317 19.87 5.15 21.72
N GLY A 318 18.80 4.44 22.10
CA GLY A 318 17.49 5.04 22.43
C GLY A 318 16.76 5.61 21.20
N ARG A 319 17.08 5.16 20.00
CA ARG A 319 16.53 5.63 18.71
C ARG A 319 15.54 4.67 18.10
N LEU A 320 15.28 3.54 18.74
CA LEU A 320 14.33 2.52 18.34
C LEU A 320 13.70 1.88 19.56
N THR A 321 12.42 1.57 19.46
CA THR A 321 11.67 0.75 20.42
C THR A 321 11.15 -0.49 19.69
N ASP A 322 11.59 -1.65 20.11
CA ASP A 322 11.02 -2.91 19.63
C ASP A 322 9.78 -3.26 20.45
N MET A 323 8.76 -3.72 19.76
CA MET A 323 7.50 -4.14 20.36
C MET A 323 7.07 -5.47 19.76
N THR A 324 6.36 -6.27 20.53
CA THR A 324 5.57 -7.37 19.97
C THR A 324 4.36 -6.82 19.22
N MET A 325 3.66 -7.65 18.44
CA MET A 325 2.46 -7.20 17.75
C MET A 325 1.37 -6.71 18.69
N ALA A 326 1.17 -7.40 19.81
CA ALA A 326 0.16 -7.00 20.80
C ALA A 326 0.54 -5.70 21.52
N GLU A 327 1.79 -5.53 21.95
CA GLU A 327 2.29 -4.29 22.54
C GLU A 327 2.16 -3.11 21.55
N PHE A 328 2.45 -3.36 20.28
CA PHE A 328 2.31 -2.36 19.22
C PHE A 328 0.84 -1.95 19.02
N ALA A 329 -0.08 -2.90 19.03
CA ALA A 329 -1.50 -2.58 18.87
C ALA A 329 -2.03 -1.68 20.00
N ASP A 330 -1.65 -1.96 21.24
CA ASP A 330 -2.00 -1.12 22.39
C ASP A 330 -1.40 0.29 22.24
N TYR A 331 -0.11 0.37 21.88
CA TYR A 331 0.57 1.63 21.61
C TYR A 331 -0.09 2.43 20.49
N TYR A 332 -0.39 1.78 19.36
CA TYR A 332 -0.97 2.42 18.19
C TYR A 332 -2.34 3.04 18.50
N ARG A 333 -3.20 2.28 19.20
CA ARG A 333 -4.53 2.75 19.60
C ARG A 333 -4.50 3.89 20.62
N GLU A 334 -3.46 3.95 21.46
CA GLU A 334 -3.29 5.06 22.39
C GLU A 334 -2.82 6.33 21.68
N LYS A 335 -1.99 6.21 20.64
CA LYS A 335 -1.27 7.33 20.01
C LYS A 335 -1.96 7.91 18.79
N LYS A 336 -2.64 7.09 18.00
CA LYS A 336 -3.21 7.49 16.73
C LYS A 336 -4.70 7.77 16.82
N SER A 337 -5.13 8.93 16.34
CA SER A 337 -6.54 9.18 16.06
C SER A 337 -6.96 8.50 14.76
N TYR A 338 -8.26 8.21 14.59
CA TYR A 338 -8.75 7.57 13.36
C TYR A 338 -8.42 8.35 12.09
N THR A 339 -8.47 9.67 12.15
CA THR A 339 -8.29 10.54 10.96
C THR A 339 -6.87 10.99 10.74
N GLU A 340 -5.95 10.70 11.66
CA GLU A 340 -4.55 11.07 11.53
C GLU A 340 -3.90 10.31 10.37
N PRO A 341 -3.39 11.02 9.34
CA PRO A 341 -2.85 10.37 8.16
C PRO A 341 -1.47 9.77 8.40
N GLU A 342 -1.13 8.77 7.60
CA GLU A 342 0.24 8.32 7.39
C GLU A 342 0.80 9.02 6.14
N CYS A 343 1.96 9.65 6.30
CA CYS A 343 2.65 10.38 5.25
C CYS A 343 4.06 9.85 5.05
N ALA A 344 4.49 9.73 3.79
CA ALA A 344 5.85 9.30 3.47
C ALA A 344 6.40 10.10 2.28
N LEU A 345 7.32 11.03 2.53
CA LEU A 345 8.13 11.59 1.47
C LEU A 345 9.35 10.69 1.28
N TRP A 346 9.30 9.86 0.23
CA TRP A 346 10.26 8.82 -0.07
C TRP A 346 11.26 9.29 -1.12
N ARG A 347 12.53 8.97 -0.92
CA ARG A 347 13.61 9.26 -1.86
C ARG A 347 14.17 7.98 -2.42
N ASP A 348 14.74 8.05 -3.61
CA ASP A 348 15.47 6.94 -4.18
C ASP A 348 16.73 6.63 -3.37
N ILE A 349 16.72 5.48 -2.71
CA ILE A 349 17.85 4.96 -1.95
C ILE A 349 18.55 3.80 -2.64
N LEU A 350 17.99 3.32 -3.74
CA LEU A 350 18.52 2.17 -4.48
C LEU A 350 19.57 2.62 -5.50
N TYR A 351 19.24 3.60 -6.31
CA TYR A 351 20.12 4.11 -7.37
C TYR A 351 20.81 5.44 -7.00
N GLY A 352 20.36 6.09 -5.93
CA GLY A 352 20.88 7.39 -5.52
C GLY A 352 20.50 8.52 -6.46
N SER A 353 19.39 8.37 -7.20
CA SER A 353 18.85 9.45 -8.04
C SER A 353 18.11 10.49 -7.19
N ASP A 354 17.74 11.60 -7.83
CA ASP A 354 16.98 12.67 -7.20
C ASP A 354 15.46 12.41 -7.14
N LYS A 355 15.01 11.23 -7.53
CA LYS A 355 13.58 10.88 -7.54
C LYS A 355 12.95 10.95 -6.16
N GLN A 356 11.72 11.44 -6.10
CA GLN A 356 10.91 11.51 -4.90
C GLN A 356 9.46 11.12 -5.19
N LEU A 357 8.85 10.41 -4.23
CA LEU A 357 7.41 10.17 -4.16
C LEU A 357 6.88 10.63 -2.82
N PHE A 358 5.69 11.20 -2.82
CA PHE A 358 4.98 11.45 -1.57
C PHE A 358 3.73 10.57 -1.52
N TRP A 359 3.63 9.80 -0.46
CA TRP A 359 2.47 8.98 -0.14
C TRP A 359 1.66 9.59 0.99
N TYR A 360 0.36 9.61 0.81
CA TYR A 360 -0.63 10.02 1.80
C TYR A 360 -1.68 8.93 1.95
N CYS A 361 -2.03 8.58 3.18
CA CYS A 361 -3.08 7.61 3.46
C CYS A 361 -3.84 8.01 4.72
N ASP A 362 -5.15 8.14 4.61
CA ASP A 362 -6.08 8.34 5.71
C ASP A 362 -7.38 7.54 5.47
N PRO A 363 -8.42 7.62 6.33
CA PRO A 363 -9.67 6.91 6.12
C PRO A 363 -10.48 7.34 4.88
N PHE A 364 -10.11 8.38 4.21
CA PHE A 364 -10.88 8.91 3.08
C PHE A 364 -10.20 8.61 1.75
N MET A 365 -8.87 8.51 1.74
CA MET A 365 -8.11 8.25 0.53
C MET A 365 -6.72 7.67 0.79
N ARG A 366 -6.17 7.02 -0.25
CA ARG A 366 -4.73 6.84 -0.42
C ARG A 366 -4.33 7.56 -1.70
N ALA A 367 -3.28 8.36 -1.64
CA ALA A 367 -2.77 9.09 -2.79
C ALA A 367 -1.25 9.02 -2.89
N CYS A 368 -0.73 9.04 -4.12
CA CYS A 368 0.69 9.19 -4.40
C CYS A 368 0.94 10.37 -5.33
N VAL A 369 1.90 11.21 -4.96
CA VAL A 369 2.39 12.34 -5.76
C VAL A 369 3.79 12.03 -6.28
N ASN A 370 4.01 12.15 -7.58
CA ASN A 370 5.29 11.86 -8.22
C ASN A 370 6.02 13.15 -8.65
N MET A 371 7.15 13.44 -8.02
CA MET A 371 7.93 14.64 -8.29
C MET A 371 8.68 14.57 -9.63
N ASP A 372 8.98 13.37 -10.13
CA ASP A 372 9.55 13.18 -11.48
C ASP A 372 8.55 13.53 -12.60
N GLN A 373 7.27 13.61 -12.25
CA GLN A 373 6.16 13.98 -13.12
C GLN A 373 5.51 15.30 -12.67
N GLY A 374 6.31 16.29 -12.30
CA GLY A 374 5.85 17.63 -11.97
C GLY A 374 4.91 17.73 -10.76
N GLY A 375 4.95 16.74 -9.88
CA GLY A 375 4.02 16.65 -8.76
C GLY A 375 2.63 16.15 -9.17
N ALA A 376 2.54 15.35 -10.21
CA ALA A 376 1.30 14.70 -10.61
C ALA A 376 0.83 13.70 -9.57
N ILE A 377 -0.50 13.58 -9.35
CA ILE A 377 -1.08 12.50 -8.58
C ILE A 377 -1.17 11.27 -9.48
N VAL A 378 -0.51 10.20 -9.09
CA VAL A 378 -0.29 8.98 -9.90
C VAL A 378 -0.90 7.71 -9.30
N ASP A 379 -1.39 7.76 -8.06
CA ASP A 379 -2.25 6.76 -7.41
C ASP A 379 -3.32 7.51 -6.62
N LEU A 380 -4.58 7.04 -6.71
CA LEU A 380 -5.68 7.57 -5.93
C LEU A 380 -6.72 6.49 -5.67
N ARG A 381 -6.93 6.18 -4.38
CA ARG A 381 -7.92 5.21 -3.89
C ARG A 381 -9.00 5.92 -3.07
N PRO A 382 -10.28 5.76 -3.43
CA PRO A 382 -11.38 6.47 -2.76
C PRO A 382 -11.89 5.71 -1.53
N TYR A 383 -11.15 5.70 -0.43
CA TYR A 383 -11.54 4.99 0.80
C TYR A 383 -12.83 5.53 1.44
N ALA A 384 -13.21 6.77 1.14
CA ALA A 384 -14.45 7.37 1.64
C ALA A 384 -15.71 6.52 1.36
N ALA A 385 -15.72 5.74 0.29
CA ALA A 385 -16.83 4.87 -0.06
C ALA A 385 -17.01 3.69 0.91
N LYS A 386 -15.96 3.24 1.62
CA LYS A 386 -15.99 2.07 2.52
C LYS A 386 -16.68 0.87 1.86
N LEU A 387 -16.17 0.47 0.72
CA LEU A 387 -16.78 -0.60 -0.07
C LEU A 387 -16.82 -1.92 0.68
N GLU A 388 -17.99 -2.53 0.72
CA GLU A 388 -18.17 -3.88 1.18
C GLU A 388 -17.89 -4.84 0.01
N TRP A 389 -16.79 -5.56 0.06
CA TRP A 389 -16.48 -6.52 -0.98
C TRP A 389 -16.63 -7.95 -0.47
N PRO A 390 -17.38 -8.78 -1.19
CA PRO A 390 -17.38 -10.20 -0.93
C PRO A 390 -16.05 -10.77 -1.38
N VAL A 391 -15.18 -11.08 -0.44
CA VAL A 391 -13.83 -11.57 -0.71
C VAL A 391 -13.75 -13.06 -0.44
N GLY A 392 -13.08 -13.76 -1.33
CA GLY A 392 -12.76 -15.16 -1.18
C GLY A 392 -13.20 -16.01 -2.34
N ILE A 393 -13.09 -17.32 -2.22
CA ILE A 393 -13.38 -18.29 -3.29
C ILE A 393 -14.84 -18.27 -3.78
N GLY A 394 -15.74 -17.75 -2.98
CA GLY A 394 -17.11 -17.54 -3.44
C GLY A 394 -17.24 -16.48 -4.53
N THR A 395 -16.24 -15.63 -4.71
CA THR A 395 -16.19 -14.63 -5.75
C THR A 395 -15.58 -15.19 -7.02
N LYS A 396 -16.07 -14.76 -8.14
CA LYS A 396 -15.52 -15.18 -9.45
C LYS A 396 -14.19 -14.53 -9.77
N HIS A 397 -13.86 -13.44 -9.08
CA HIS A 397 -12.80 -12.51 -9.44
C HIS A 397 -11.86 -12.28 -8.28
N VAL A 398 -10.59 -12.51 -8.50
CA VAL A 398 -9.52 -12.29 -7.50
C VAL A 398 -9.37 -10.80 -7.18
N GLN A 399 -9.70 -9.93 -8.11
CA GLN A 399 -9.72 -8.48 -7.92
C GLN A 399 -10.63 -8.01 -6.78
N ASP A 400 -11.59 -8.82 -6.39
CA ASP A 400 -12.46 -8.53 -5.25
C ASP A 400 -11.70 -8.45 -3.92
N ALA A 401 -10.46 -8.94 -3.90
CA ALA A 401 -9.55 -8.79 -2.78
C ALA A 401 -8.82 -7.45 -2.75
N SER A 402 -8.93 -6.64 -3.79
CA SER A 402 -8.22 -5.37 -3.93
C SER A 402 -9.17 -4.20 -3.72
N TYR A 403 -8.69 -3.10 -3.14
CA TYR A 403 -9.47 -1.87 -3.11
C TYR A 403 -9.34 -1.11 -4.44
N PRO A 404 -10.44 -0.67 -5.07
CA PRO A 404 -10.41 -0.06 -6.39
C PRO A 404 -9.70 1.30 -6.40
N PHE A 405 -9.26 1.67 -7.59
CA PHE A 405 -8.60 2.96 -7.85
C PHE A 405 -9.45 3.86 -8.77
N LEU A 406 -9.15 5.13 -8.72
CA LEU A 406 -9.53 6.15 -9.70
C LEU A 406 -8.32 6.61 -10.53
N ILE A 407 -7.13 6.55 -9.94
CA ILE A 407 -5.86 6.79 -10.62
C ILE A 407 -4.90 5.65 -10.23
N GLN A 408 -4.28 5.05 -11.22
CA GLN A 408 -3.16 4.10 -11.09
C GLN A 408 -2.31 4.19 -12.36
N GLU A 409 -1.42 5.19 -12.39
CA GLU A 409 -0.65 5.52 -13.60
C GLU A 409 0.28 4.39 -14.01
N LYS A 410 0.99 3.80 -13.04
CA LYS A 410 1.88 2.68 -13.34
C LYS A 410 1.22 1.36 -13.03
N TYR A 411 1.13 0.56 -14.05
CA TYR A 411 0.70 -0.80 -13.97
C TYR A 411 1.91 -1.73 -13.84
N ARG A 412 1.99 -2.42 -12.70
CA ARG A 412 3.07 -3.37 -12.38
C ARG A 412 2.49 -4.75 -12.17
N ALA A 413 1.91 -5.28 -13.21
CA ALA A 413 1.38 -6.61 -13.13
C ALA A 413 2.42 -7.66 -13.47
N GLY A 414 2.31 -8.77 -12.83
CA GLY A 414 2.82 -9.99 -13.37
C GLY A 414 2.07 -10.40 -14.63
N TYR A 415 2.23 -11.61 -15.02
CA TYR A 415 1.88 -12.12 -16.35
C TYR A 415 0.39 -12.13 -16.72
N PHE A 416 -0.53 -11.88 -15.80
CA PHE A 416 -1.94 -12.22 -16.01
C PHE A 416 -2.94 -11.13 -15.71
N THR A 417 -2.50 -9.90 -15.56
CA THR A 417 -3.39 -8.82 -15.24
C THR A 417 -3.61 -7.90 -16.42
N HIS A 418 -4.80 -7.33 -16.49
CA HIS A 418 -5.18 -6.38 -17.51
C HIS A 418 -4.92 -4.95 -17.07
N TYR A 419 -4.56 -4.13 -18.02
CA TYR A 419 -4.33 -2.70 -17.79
C TYR A 419 -5.65 -1.99 -17.61
N ALA A 420 -5.92 -1.55 -16.42
CA ALA A 420 -7.11 -0.80 -16.14
C ALA A 420 -6.84 0.68 -15.85
N GLY A 421 -5.63 1.01 -15.44
CA GLY A 421 -5.30 2.36 -14.98
C GLY A 421 -4.14 3.06 -15.70
N GLU A 422 -3.53 2.42 -16.70
CA GLU A 422 -2.42 3.03 -17.43
C GLU A 422 -2.82 4.35 -18.09
N GLY A 423 -2.02 5.39 -17.89
CA GLY A 423 -2.29 6.73 -18.38
C GLY A 423 -3.21 7.57 -17.51
N THR A 424 -3.71 7.02 -16.37
CA THR A 424 -4.49 7.80 -15.43
C THR A 424 -3.58 8.67 -14.56
N VAL A 425 -3.96 9.96 -14.43
CA VAL A 425 -3.15 10.95 -13.73
C VAL A 425 -3.97 12.20 -13.42
N ARG A 426 -3.61 12.93 -12.36
CA ARG A 426 -4.02 14.32 -12.18
C ARG A 426 -2.80 15.22 -12.29
N SER A 427 -2.81 16.15 -13.24
CA SER A 427 -1.73 17.10 -13.50
C SER A 427 -2.25 18.35 -14.17
N ALA A 428 -1.36 19.18 -14.71
CA ALA A 428 -1.69 20.38 -15.44
C ALA A 428 -0.83 20.59 -16.67
N LYS A 429 -1.36 21.35 -17.63
CA LYS A 429 -0.63 21.88 -18.78
C LYS A 429 -0.65 23.39 -18.75
N LEU A 430 0.43 24.00 -19.20
CA LEU A 430 0.49 25.41 -19.55
C LEU A 430 0.21 25.52 -21.04
N CYS A 431 -0.78 26.32 -21.41
CA CYS A 431 -1.25 26.44 -22.77
C CYS A 431 -1.10 27.88 -23.28
N ARG A 432 -0.64 28.05 -24.54
CA ARG A 432 -0.54 29.31 -25.23
C ARG A 432 -0.85 29.13 -26.73
N GLY A 433 -2.05 29.53 -27.10
CA GLY A 433 -2.57 29.18 -28.42
C GLY A 433 -2.72 27.67 -28.58
N GLU A 434 -2.04 27.09 -29.57
CA GLU A 434 -2.03 25.64 -29.79
C GLU A 434 -0.87 24.92 -29.08
N GLU A 435 0.07 25.68 -28.52
CA GLU A 435 1.21 25.09 -27.81
C GLU A 435 0.85 24.71 -26.37
N GLU A 436 1.22 23.49 -25.98
CA GLU A 436 0.99 22.94 -24.64
C GLU A 436 2.31 22.44 -24.04
N ILE A 437 2.60 22.86 -22.82
CA ILE A 437 3.72 22.35 -22.02
C ILE A 437 3.14 21.55 -20.86
N ASP A 438 3.32 20.24 -20.89
CA ASP A 438 2.79 19.34 -19.87
C ASP A 438 3.71 19.30 -18.65
N LEU A 439 3.20 19.65 -17.49
CA LEU A 439 3.95 19.61 -16.23
C LEU A 439 4.35 18.18 -15.84
N CYS A 440 3.64 17.14 -16.31
CA CYS A 440 4.08 15.75 -16.13
C CYS A 440 5.45 15.44 -16.73
N LEU A 441 5.94 16.26 -17.66
CA LEU A 441 7.26 16.11 -18.28
C LEU A 441 8.36 16.86 -17.52
N CYS A 442 7.99 17.58 -16.46
CA CYS A 442 8.91 18.41 -15.69
C CYS A 442 9.29 17.69 -14.38
N ARG A 443 10.55 17.75 -14.01
CA ARG A 443 11.00 17.29 -12.70
C ARG A 443 10.94 18.42 -11.70
N THR A 444 10.60 18.06 -10.45
CA THR A 444 10.60 18.99 -9.32
C THR A 444 11.04 18.27 -8.06
N LYS A 445 11.16 18.99 -6.95
CA LYS A 445 11.34 18.43 -5.59
C LYS A 445 10.27 18.98 -4.68
N ALA A 446 9.93 18.19 -3.65
CA ALA A 446 8.92 18.58 -2.67
C ALA A 446 9.53 18.96 -1.33
N HIS A 447 8.99 20.01 -0.75
CA HIS A 447 9.20 20.42 0.62
C HIS A 447 7.90 20.22 1.39
N PHE A 448 7.97 19.37 2.42
CA PHE A 448 6.82 19.06 3.25
C PHE A 448 6.73 20.03 4.42
N SER A 449 5.53 20.55 4.69
CA SER A 449 5.18 21.24 5.92
C SER A 449 3.85 20.75 6.48
N ARG A 450 3.65 20.97 7.76
CA ARG A 450 2.37 20.75 8.44
C ARG A 450 1.83 22.07 8.95
N GLU A 451 0.60 22.38 8.60
CA GLU A 451 -0.11 23.59 8.97
C GLU A 451 -1.46 23.23 9.64
N GLY A 452 -1.41 22.96 10.94
CA GLY A 452 -2.57 22.43 11.66
C GLY A 452 -2.96 21.03 11.17
N LYS A 453 -4.13 20.91 10.55
CA LYS A 453 -4.61 19.67 9.93
C LYS A 453 -4.08 19.46 8.51
N ASP A 454 -3.49 20.47 7.91
CA ASP A 454 -3.01 20.38 6.54
C ASP A 454 -1.63 19.75 6.46
N ARG A 455 -1.45 18.89 5.48
CA ARG A 455 -0.18 18.31 5.03
C ARG A 455 0.12 18.94 3.69
N VAL A 456 1.10 19.83 3.66
CA VAL A 456 1.38 20.70 2.51
C VAL A 456 2.67 20.28 1.84
N LEU A 457 2.61 20.08 0.53
CA LEU A 457 3.76 19.90 -0.34
C LEU A 457 3.95 21.16 -1.17
N THR A 458 5.01 21.91 -0.90
CA THR A 458 5.46 23.00 -1.76
C THR A 458 6.51 22.45 -2.71
N LEU A 459 6.25 22.52 -4.02
CA LEU A 459 7.17 22.03 -5.01
C LEU A 459 8.13 23.13 -5.44
N ASP A 460 9.37 22.72 -5.82
CA ASP A 460 10.29 23.66 -6.44
C ASP A 460 9.67 24.21 -7.74
N PRO A 461 9.87 25.49 -8.05
CA PRO A 461 9.33 26.10 -9.27
C PRO A 461 9.86 25.43 -10.55
N VAL A 462 8.96 25.33 -11.53
CA VAL A 462 9.26 24.83 -12.86
C VAL A 462 9.26 26.01 -13.83
N GLU A 463 10.29 26.12 -14.65
CA GLU A 463 10.35 27.08 -15.74
C GLU A 463 9.92 26.43 -17.05
N ALA A 464 8.91 27.02 -17.69
CA ALA A 464 8.39 26.60 -18.98
C ALA A 464 8.69 27.68 -20.02
N VAL A 465 9.25 27.28 -21.16
CA VAL A 465 9.60 28.17 -22.24
C VAL A 465 8.82 27.81 -23.50
N PHE A 466 8.00 28.75 -23.98
CA PHE A 466 7.20 28.59 -25.19
C PHE A 466 8.01 28.87 -26.45
N GLU A 467 7.58 28.39 -27.60
CA GLU A 467 8.29 28.55 -28.89
C GLU A 467 8.53 30.01 -29.30
N ASP A 468 7.63 30.91 -28.90
CA ASP A 468 7.76 32.36 -29.11
C ASP A 468 8.74 33.05 -28.15
N GLY A 469 9.38 32.28 -27.24
CA GLY A 469 10.35 32.76 -26.26
C GLY A 469 9.72 33.28 -24.95
N LEU A 470 8.40 33.24 -24.79
CA LEU A 470 7.79 33.56 -23.51
C LEU A 470 8.18 32.52 -22.45
N THR A 471 8.69 32.99 -21.33
CA THR A 471 9.05 32.14 -20.20
C THR A 471 8.09 32.35 -19.07
N VAL A 472 7.58 31.26 -18.52
CA VAL A 472 6.66 31.22 -17.37
C VAL A 472 7.25 30.36 -16.26
N THR A 473 7.37 30.92 -15.06
CA THR A 473 7.76 30.15 -13.87
C THR A 473 6.53 29.82 -13.05
N VAL A 474 6.24 28.55 -12.87
CA VAL A 474 5.10 28.07 -12.08
C VAL A 474 5.55 27.27 -10.87
N GLN A 475 4.92 27.52 -9.73
CA GLN A 475 5.08 26.72 -8.50
C GLN A 475 3.77 26.01 -8.18
N SER A 476 3.85 24.75 -7.84
CA SER A 476 2.71 23.97 -7.39
C SER A 476 2.76 23.78 -5.88
N VAL A 477 1.58 23.93 -5.23
CA VAL A 477 1.40 23.60 -3.82
C VAL A 477 0.24 22.63 -3.71
N ILE A 478 0.49 21.46 -3.11
CA ILE A 478 -0.50 20.39 -2.95
C ILE A 478 -0.82 20.25 -1.47
N THR A 479 -2.09 20.30 -1.13
CA THR A 479 -2.56 20.25 0.25
C THR A 479 -3.53 19.08 0.44
N PHE A 480 -3.23 18.25 1.42
CA PHE A 480 -4.11 17.22 1.96
C PHE A 480 -4.54 17.65 3.36
N THR A 481 -5.84 17.67 3.63
CA THR A 481 -6.37 18.05 4.94
C THR A 481 -6.85 16.81 5.70
N GLU A 482 -6.30 16.59 6.89
CA GLU A 482 -6.69 15.48 7.77
C GLU A 482 -8.20 15.48 8.01
N GLY A 483 -8.83 14.33 7.80
CA GLY A 483 -10.26 14.15 7.98
C GLY A 483 -11.11 14.71 6.82
N SER A 484 -10.49 15.05 5.70
CA SER A 484 -11.14 15.54 4.49
C SER A 484 -10.92 14.58 3.32
N SER A 485 -11.93 14.46 2.49
CA SER A 485 -11.84 13.76 1.21
C SER A 485 -11.43 14.68 0.04
N GLU A 486 -10.86 15.86 0.34
CA GLU A 486 -10.45 16.84 -0.67
C GLU A 486 -8.93 16.93 -0.79
N ILE A 487 -8.44 17.12 -2.03
CA ILE A 487 -7.05 17.46 -2.35
C ILE A 487 -7.07 18.80 -3.08
N ARG A 488 -6.41 19.81 -2.48
CA ARG A 488 -6.24 21.12 -3.09
C ARG A 488 -4.91 21.19 -3.82
N ILE A 489 -4.91 21.76 -5.03
CA ILE A 489 -3.69 22.13 -5.75
C ILE A 489 -3.78 23.61 -6.13
N ASP A 490 -2.75 24.36 -5.71
CA ASP A 490 -2.54 25.74 -6.12
C ASP A 490 -1.43 25.78 -7.17
N ARG A 491 -1.72 26.34 -8.34
CA ARG A 491 -0.75 26.67 -9.37
C ARG A 491 -0.46 28.16 -9.31
N ARG A 492 0.71 28.52 -8.84
CA ARG A 492 1.13 29.91 -8.62
C ARG A 492 2.03 30.35 -9.77
N ILE A 493 1.63 31.33 -10.55
CA ILE A 493 2.52 31.96 -11.52
C ILE A 493 3.49 32.86 -10.74
N LEU A 494 4.74 32.46 -10.66
CA LEU A 494 5.76 33.24 -9.96
C LEU A 494 6.33 34.35 -10.84
N SER A 495 6.40 34.14 -12.16
CA SER A 495 6.80 35.14 -13.12
C SER A 495 6.38 34.78 -14.53
N VAL A 496 6.05 35.79 -15.32
CA VAL A 496 5.93 35.74 -16.77
C VAL A 496 6.97 36.73 -17.34
N SER A 497 7.81 36.34 -18.30
CA SER A 497 8.87 37.16 -18.83
C SER A 497 8.40 38.47 -19.50
N ASP A 498 7.16 38.45 -20.02
CA ASP A 498 6.40 39.64 -20.41
C ASP A 498 5.12 39.71 -19.53
N PRO A 499 5.08 40.55 -18.49
CA PRO A 499 3.95 40.64 -17.58
C PRO A 499 2.62 41.12 -18.20
N THR A 500 2.66 41.60 -19.45
CA THR A 500 1.44 41.98 -20.19
C THR A 500 0.73 40.78 -20.81
N GLN A 501 1.41 39.67 -20.90
CA GLN A 501 0.90 38.44 -21.48
C GLN A 501 0.17 37.60 -20.41
N THR A 502 -0.72 36.75 -20.90
CA THR A 502 -1.42 35.75 -20.10
C THR A 502 -1.01 34.33 -20.49
N VAL A 503 -1.17 33.41 -19.57
CA VAL A 503 -1.00 31.97 -19.82
C VAL A 503 -2.24 31.23 -19.35
N THR A 504 -2.70 30.25 -20.10
CA THR A 504 -3.80 29.39 -19.67
C THR A 504 -3.21 28.17 -18.96
N ILE A 505 -3.75 27.86 -17.78
CA ILE A 505 -3.50 26.59 -17.09
C ILE A 505 -4.69 25.70 -17.32
N ARG A 506 -4.44 24.51 -17.87
CA ARG A 506 -5.41 23.42 -17.96
C ARG A 506 -5.10 22.39 -16.88
N GLU A 507 -5.80 22.46 -15.75
CA GLU A 507 -5.73 21.45 -14.69
C GLU A 507 -6.65 20.30 -15.06
N TYR A 508 -6.17 19.04 -15.03
CA TYR A 508 -6.94 17.89 -15.46
C TYR A 508 -6.71 16.67 -14.57
N MET A 509 -7.72 15.81 -14.50
CA MET A 509 -7.65 14.46 -14.01
C MET A 509 -8.11 13.52 -15.12
N VAL A 510 -7.24 12.65 -15.56
CA VAL A 510 -7.62 11.46 -16.34
C VAL A 510 -7.81 10.33 -15.35
N GLY A 511 -9.02 9.85 -15.20
CA GLY A 511 -9.38 8.80 -14.27
C GLY A 511 -9.96 7.58 -14.97
N CYS A 512 -9.95 6.49 -14.24
CA CYS A 512 -10.59 5.24 -14.59
C CYS A 512 -11.06 4.62 -13.28
N TYR A 513 -11.95 3.65 -13.30
CA TYR A 513 -12.13 2.85 -12.10
C TYR A 513 -11.69 1.42 -12.35
N GLY A 514 -11.16 0.81 -11.33
CA GLY A 514 -10.77 -0.58 -11.44
C GLY A 514 -10.13 -1.09 -10.17
N THR A 515 -9.93 -2.38 -10.22
CA THR A 515 -9.02 -3.09 -9.37
C THR A 515 -7.78 -3.43 -10.19
N THR A 516 -6.96 -4.33 -9.72
CA THR A 516 -5.79 -4.78 -10.48
C THR A 516 -6.13 -5.67 -11.68
N GLU A 517 -7.39 -5.95 -11.92
CA GLU A 517 -7.89 -6.74 -13.03
C GLU A 517 -8.99 -6.02 -13.78
N TYR A 518 -9.34 -6.58 -14.92
CA TYR A 518 -10.38 -6.03 -15.78
C TYR A 518 -11.73 -5.95 -15.05
N THR A 519 -12.40 -4.81 -15.21
CA THR A 519 -13.75 -4.58 -14.70
C THR A 519 -14.75 -4.67 -15.85
N GLU A 520 -15.80 -5.47 -15.69
CA GLU A 520 -16.70 -5.81 -16.79
C GLU A 520 -17.82 -4.80 -17.03
N ASP A 521 -18.31 -4.11 -16.02
CA ASP A 521 -19.46 -3.20 -16.16
C ASP A 521 -19.09 -1.74 -16.07
N MET A 522 -19.13 -1.09 -17.19
CA MET A 522 -18.69 0.27 -17.42
C MET A 522 -19.82 1.19 -17.90
N SER A 523 -20.98 0.63 -18.17
CA SER A 523 -22.11 1.36 -18.77
C SER A 523 -22.81 2.30 -17.78
N SER A 524 -22.44 2.25 -16.52
CA SER A 524 -23.10 3.02 -15.46
C SER A 524 -22.41 4.35 -15.12
N LEU A 525 -21.24 4.65 -15.72
CA LEU A 525 -20.58 5.93 -15.49
C LEU A 525 -21.39 7.08 -16.07
N THR A 526 -21.41 8.19 -15.33
CA THR A 526 -21.95 9.45 -15.80
C THR A 526 -21.01 10.60 -15.49
N LEU A 527 -20.85 11.51 -16.45
CA LEU A 527 -20.07 12.73 -16.27
C LEU A 527 -20.98 13.94 -16.29
N GLY A 528 -20.60 14.99 -15.60
CA GLY A 528 -21.39 16.21 -15.57
C GLY A 528 -20.61 17.48 -15.36
N VAL A 529 -21.18 18.55 -15.87
CA VAL A 529 -20.76 19.94 -15.67
C VAL A 529 -21.93 20.68 -15.04
N ASP A 530 -21.76 21.24 -13.86
CA ASP A 530 -22.75 22.03 -13.16
C ASP A 530 -22.45 23.52 -13.38
N ALA A 531 -23.25 24.19 -14.23
CA ALA A 531 -23.05 25.57 -14.64
C ALA A 531 -24.39 26.30 -14.83
N GLY A 532 -25.31 26.18 -13.87
CA GLY A 532 -26.64 26.76 -13.94
C GLY A 532 -27.43 26.27 -15.16
N GLU A 533 -27.84 27.18 -16.03
CA GLU A 533 -28.59 26.83 -17.25
C GLU A 533 -27.76 26.08 -18.30
N GLN A 534 -26.42 26.13 -18.20
CA GLN A 534 -25.50 25.46 -19.10
C GLN A 534 -25.03 24.10 -18.55
N SER A 535 -25.65 23.61 -17.50
CA SER A 535 -25.35 22.30 -16.92
C SER A 535 -25.59 21.19 -17.94
N ALA A 536 -24.67 20.22 -17.98
CA ALA A 536 -24.74 19.08 -18.87
C ALA A 536 -24.41 17.77 -18.13
N VAL A 537 -25.12 16.71 -18.51
CA VAL A 537 -24.85 15.34 -18.02
C VAL A 537 -24.66 14.42 -19.21
N ILE A 538 -23.57 13.67 -19.21
CA ILE A 538 -23.20 12.72 -20.25
C ILE A 538 -23.19 11.31 -19.65
N PRO A 539 -24.17 10.43 -20.00
CA PRO A 539 -24.02 9.00 -19.73
C PRO A 539 -22.84 8.44 -20.53
N TYR A 540 -22.05 7.58 -19.94
CA TYR A 540 -20.87 7.02 -20.61
C TYR A 540 -21.28 6.04 -21.72
N GLU A 541 -20.84 6.25 -22.96
CA GLU A 541 -21.19 5.44 -24.14
C GLU A 541 -19.99 5.08 -25.04
N TYR A 542 -18.76 5.27 -24.59
CA TYR A 542 -17.53 5.04 -25.41
C TYR A 542 -17.45 5.85 -26.71
N LYS A 543 -18.04 7.03 -26.74
CA LYS A 543 -18.13 7.86 -27.94
C LYS A 543 -17.23 9.09 -27.91
N CYS A 544 -16.33 9.18 -26.93
CA CYS A 544 -15.44 10.33 -26.73
C CYS A 544 -16.22 11.67 -26.68
N ARG A 545 -17.43 11.66 -26.12
CA ARG A 545 -18.23 12.87 -25.95
C ARG A 545 -17.61 13.78 -24.90
N GLU A 546 -17.86 15.05 -25.05
CA GLU A 546 -17.40 16.08 -24.13
C GLU A 546 -18.50 17.07 -23.82
N ALA A 547 -18.41 17.70 -22.66
CA ALA A 547 -19.17 18.87 -22.30
C ALA A 547 -18.27 19.86 -21.59
N GLU A 548 -18.50 21.14 -21.83
CA GLU A 548 -17.78 22.22 -21.20
C GLU A 548 -18.71 23.39 -20.93
N ALA A 549 -18.41 24.15 -19.91
CA ALA A 549 -19.12 25.38 -19.62
C ALA A 549 -18.22 26.43 -18.95
N PRO A 550 -18.33 27.72 -19.32
CA PRO A 550 -17.71 28.78 -18.55
C PRO A 550 -18.31 28.83 -17.15
N ASP A 551 -17.53 29.30 -16.18
CA ASP A 551 -17.92 29.47 -14.79
C ASP A 551 -18.63 28.26 -14.16
N ALA A 552 -18.21 27.06 -14.58
CA ALA A 552 -18.74 25.83 -14.02
C ALA A 552 -18.43 25.77 -12.51
N ALA A 553 -19.46 25.63 -11.71
CA ALA A 553 -19.33 25.51 -10.26
C ALA A 553 -18.66 24.19 -9.88
N ARG A 554 -18.90 23.13 -10.69
CA ARG A 554 -18.36 21.81 -10.46
C ARG A 554 -18.35 21.00 -11.74
N VAL A 555 -17.29 20.19 -11.93
CA VAL A 555 -17.25 19.08 -12.89
C VAL A 555 -17.12 17.77 -12.12
N TRP A 556 -17.77 16.69 -12.59
CA TRP A 556 -17.82 15.45 -11.82
C TRP A 556 -17.97 14.21 -12.70
N CYS A 557 -17.53 13.07 -12.14
CA CYS A 557 -17.83 11.74 -12.65
C CYS A 557 -18.39 10.89 -11.50
N ARG A 558 -19.55 10.30 -11.74
CA ARG A 558 -20.13 9.31 -10.85
C ARG A 558 -19.79 7.92 -11.32
N VAL A 559 -19.28 7.10 -10.40
CA VAL A 559 -18.76 5.74 -10.64
C VAL A 559 -19.53 4.76 -9.75
N PRO A 560 -20.76 4.35 -10.13
CA PRO A 560 -21.64 3.54 -9.29
C PRO A 560 -21.04 2.19 -8.87
N PRO A 561 -20.26 1.46 -9.70
CA PRO A 561 -19.69 0.18 -9.29
C PRO A 561 -18.78 0.26 -8.06
N ILE A 562 -18.19 1.41 -7.82
CA ILE A 562 -17.36 1.67 -6.63
C ILE A 562 -18.00 2.70 -5.69
N LYS A 563 -19.30 2.96 -5.84
CA LYS A 563 -20.08 3.89 -4.99
C LYS A 563 -19.36 5.21 -4.74
N THR A 564 -18.74 5.76 -5.77
CA THR A 564 -17.93 6.98 -5.64
C THR A 564 -18.34 8.02 -6.66
N GLU A 565 -18.42 9.26 -6.22
CA GLU A 565 -18.41 10.44 -7.07
C GLU A 565 -17.08 11.16 -6.87
N VAL A 566 -16.37 11.41 -7.96
CA VAL A 566 -15.21 12.27 -8.00
C VAL A 566 -15.58 13.58 -8.65
N SER A 567 -15.26 14.69 -8.02
CA SER A 567 -15.59 16.02 -8.53
C SER A 567 -14.41 16.98 -8.41
N MET A 568 -14.40 17.98 -9.27
CA MET A 568 -13.45 19.09 -9.19
C MET A 568 -14.21 20.42 -9.18
N ARG A 569 -13.62 21.42 -8.51
CA ARG A 569 -13.98 22.83 -8.55
C ARG A 569 -12.75 23.70 -8.67
N ALA A 570 -12.91 24.91 -9.13
CA ALA A 570 -11.82 25.86 -9.33
C ALA A 570 -12.13 27.23 -8.75
N GLU A 571 -11.11 27.97 -8.34
CA GLU A 571 -11.18 29.34 -7.85
C GLU A 571 -9.91 30.11 -8.25
N GLY A 572 -9.99 31.43 -8.23
CA GLY A 572 -8.83 32.32 -8.42
C GLY A 572 -8.79 33.04 -9.77
N CYS A 573 -9.55 32.59 -10.77
CA CYS A 573 -9.74 33.26 -12.05
C CYS A 573 -11.04 32.79 -12.70
N GLU A 574 -11.45 33.48 -13.78
CA GLU A 574 -12.50 32.94 -14.65
C GLU A 574 -12.05 31.61 -15.22
N ALA A 575 -12.82 30.57 -14.99
CA ALA A 575 -12.43 29.21 -15.35
C ALA A 575 -13.54 28.51 -16.13
N LYS A 576 -13.17 27.77 -17.15
CA LYS A 576 -14.05 26.90 -17.91
C LYS A 576 -13.87 25.47 -17.41
N GLY A 577 -14.94 24.87 -16.88
CA GLY A 577 -14.98 23.46 -16.51
C GLY A 577 -15.27 22.56 -17.71
N PHE A 578 -14.67 21.39 -17.76
CA PHE A 578 -14.90 20.42 -18.82
C PHE A 578 -14.88 18.98 -18.31
N VAL A 579 -15.62 18.13 -19.01
CA VAL A 579 -15.61 16.68 -18.86
C VAL A 579 -15.51 16.01 -20.21
N ARG A 580 -14.84 14.86 -20.29
CA ARG A 580 -14.69 14.08 -21.53
C ARG A 580 -14.72 12.59 -21.25
N GLU A 581 -15.40 11.84 -22.08
CA GLU A 581 -15.22 10.38 -22.18
C GLU A 581 -13.88 10.06 -22.84
N GLY A 582 -13.19 9.06 -22.32
CA GLY A 582 -12.00 8.52 -22.95
C GLY A 582 -12.01 7.01 -22.93
N TYR A 583 -11.16 6.40 -23.73
CA TYR A 583 -10.99 4.97 -23.79
C TYR A 583 -9.54 4.61 -24.12
N ALA A 584 -9.01 3.68 -23.35
CA ALA A 584 -7.77 3.00 -23.68
C ALA A 584 -8.03 1.49 -23.62
N PHE A 585 -7.56 0.78 -22.63
CA PHE A 585 -7.95 -0.63 -22.40
C PHE A 585 -9.14 -0.77 -21.43
N SER A 586 -9.56 0.33 -20.86
CA SER A 586 -10.74 0.45 -19.99
C SER A 586 -11.36 1.83 -20.18
N PRO A 587 -12.62 2.05 -19.77
CA PRO A 587 -13.22 3.37 -19.84
C PRO A 587 -12.50 4.33 -18.94
N MET A 588 -12.06 5.39 -19.56
CA MET A 588 -11.41 6.51 -18.92
C MET A 588 -12.35 7.72 -19.00
N PHE A 589 -12.19 8.60 -18.07
CA PHE A 589 -12.87 9.89 -18.07
C PHE A 589 -11.87 11.00 -17.78
N THR A 590 -12.13 12.19 -18.28
CA THR A 590 -11.35 13.37 -17.95
C THR A 590 -12.26 14.39 -17.30
N LEU A 591 -11.80 14.97 -16.18
CA LEU A 591 -12.40 16.11 -15.51
C LEU A 591 -11.36 17.22 -15.46
N GLY A 592 -11.76 18.47 -15.63
CA GLY A 592 -10.77 19.53 -15.50
C GLY A 592 -11.33 20.94 -15.59
N TYR A 593 -10.40 21.87 -15.43
CA TYR A 593 -10.65 23.30 -15.54
C TYR A 593 -9.56 23.99 -16.32
N GLU A 594 -9.94 24.96 -17.14
CA GLU A 594 -9.03 25.88 -17.79
C GLU A 594 -9.19 27.27 -17.21
N GLY A 595 -8.10 27.86 -16.74
CA GLY A 595 -8.08 29.23 -16.21
C GLY A 595 -6.98 30.04 -16.85
N THR A 596 -7.27 31.30 -17.21
CA THR A 596 -6.29 32.23 -17.79
C THR A 596 -5.74 33.13 -16.70
N LEU A 597 -4.42 33.16 -16.56
CA LEU A 597 -3.69 33.83 -15.49
C LEU A 597 -2.69 34.86 -16.02
N LYS A 598 -2.44 35.85 -15.20
CA LYS A 598 -1.38 36.86 -15.36
C LYS A 598 -0.22 36.56 -14.42
N ASP A 599 0.83 37.37 -14.56
CA ASP A 599 1.93 37.37 -13.61
C ASP A 599 1.46 37.51 -12.16
N LYS A 600 2.01 36.69 -11.25
CA LYS A 600 1.71 36.63 -9.81
C LYS A 600 0.31 36.13 -9.42
N GLU A 601 -0.50 35.68 -10.34
CA GLU A 601 -1.80 35.10 -10.03
C GLU A 601 -1.72 33.64 -9.63
N VAL A 602 -2.79 33.14 -8.98
CA VAL A 602 -2.90 31.78 -8.48
C VAL A 602 -4.19 31.15 -8.99
N PHE A 603 -4.07 29.95 -9.52
CA PHE A 603 -5.21 29.10 -9.87
C PHE A 603 -5.29 27.93 -8.90
N SER A 604 -6.38 27.87 -8.17
CA SER A 604 -6.64 26.83 -7.17
C SER A 604 -7.69 25.86 -7.65
N THR A 605 -7.43 24.57 -7.53
CA THR A 605 -8.40 23.52 -7.82
C THR A 605 -8.50 22.53 -6.66
N TRP A 606 -9.71 22.03 -6.43
CA TRP A 606 -9.99 20.98 -5.45
C TRP A 606 -10.50 19.75 -6.17
N LEU A 607 -9.98 18.59 -5.79
CA LEU A 607 -10.53 17.29 -6.13
C LEU A 607 -11.21 16.74 -4.89
N ARG A 608 -12.45 16.30 -5.00
CA ARG A 608 -13.21 15.73 -3.89
C ARG A 608 -13.69 14.32 -4.23
N LEU A 609 -13.58 13.44 -3.25
CA LEU A 609 -14.06 12.05 -3.30
C LEU A 609 -15.24 11.91 -2.34
N GLU A 610 -16.38 11.51 -2.85
CA GLU A 610 -17.58 11.31 -2.03
C GLU A 610 -18.19 9.94 -2.27
N ARG A 611 -18.80 9.38 -1.23
CA ARG A 611 -19.67 8.22 -1.42
C ARG A 611 -20.92 8.67 -2.16
N ALA A 612 -21.22 7.95 -3.23
CA ALA A 612 -22.43 8.12 -4.03
C ALA A 612 -23.15 6.77 -4.13
N ASP A 613 -24.32 6.66 -3.51
CA ASP A 613 -25.17 5.46 -3.56
C ASP A 613 -25.95 5.37 -4.87
#